data_79e8c4e25c715507683edb201df564a2
#
_entry.id   79e8c4e25c715507683edb201df564a2
#
_cell.length_a   1.000
_cell.length_b   1.000
_cell.length_c   1.000
_cell.angle_alpha   90.00
_cell.angle_beta   90.00
_cell.angle_gamma   90.00
#
_symmetry.space_group_name_H-M   'P 1'
#
loop_
_entity.id
_entity.type
_entity.pdbx_description
1 polymer ?
#
loop_
_entity_poly.entity_id
_entity_poly.type
_entity_poly.pdbx_seq_one_letter_code
_entity_poly.pdbx_strand_id
1 'polypeptide(L)'
;VKAINIKNAQRVGIVYRGDDEEAKELVERYVKFLKNYKVKCKTLGYYNADELPRYVTPKLEYDYFVKKDLNWKLKTLIPEVENFIQTPFDILIDTTVKEDEVLRFIVRKSQSTFKVGAAGLKDSSDLDFTINLKEGEGLRQLMKGLDNYLHLINKN
;
A
#
# COMPACT_ATOMS: atom_id res chain seq x y z
N VAL A 1 16.36 -8.72 -5.35
CA VAL A 1 15.56 -7.49 -5.13
C VAL A 1 16.42 -6.43 -4.45
N LYS A 2 16.39 -5.24 -4.99
CA LYS A 2 17.16 -4.11 -4.45
C LYS A 2 16.31 -3.33 -3.45
N ALA A 3 16.79 -3.26 -2.21
CA ALA A 3 16.15 -2.43 -1.18
C ALA A 3 16.41 -0.94 -1.48
N ILE A 4 15.37 -0.12 -1.39
CA ILE A 4 15.42 1.29 -1.79
C ILE A 4 15.09 2.18 -0.60
N ASN A 5 15.96 3.17 -0.35
CA ASN A 5 15.73 4.18 0.69
C ASN A 5 14.61 5.13 0.23
N ILE A 6 13.76 5.54 1.17
CA ILE A 6 12.61 6.39 0.85
C ILE A 6 13.03 7.72 0.21
N LYS A 7 14.17 8.26 0.60
CA LYS A 7 14.68 9.53 0.06
C LYS A 7 15.20 9.40 -1.36
N ASN A 8 15.51 8.17 -1.79
CA ASN A 8 16.00 7.88 -3.13
C ASN A 8 14.88 7.39 -4.04
N ALA A 9 13.69 7.13 -3.51
CA ALA A 9 12.56 6.70 -4.29
C ALA A 9 11.99 7.86 -5.10
N GLN A 10 11.62 7.59 -6.34
CA GLN A 10 10.91 8.55 -7.19
C GLN A 10 9.40 8.36 -7.07
N ARG A 11 8.96 7.10 -7.02
CA ARG A 11 7.53 6.75 -6.95
C ARG A 11 7.29 5.71 -5.86
N VAL A 12 6.32 6.00 -5.00
CA VAL A 12 5.90 5.10 -3.92
C VAL A 12 4.42 4.80 -4.08
N GLY A 13 4.08 3.51 -4.01
CA GLY A 13 2.69 3.06 -4.00
C GLY A 13 2.30 2.62 -2.59
N ILE A 14 1.04 2.84 -2.21
CA ILE A 14 0.51 2.40 -0.92
C ILE A 14 -0.85 1.76 -1.14
N VAL A 15 -1.04 0.55 -0.62
CA VAL A 15 -2.35 -0.11 -0.59
C VAL A 15 -2.87 -0.16 0.83
N TYR A 16 -4.18 0.06 1.02
CA TYR A 16 -4.79 0.11 2.34
C TYR A 16 -6.29 -0.13 2.28
N ARG A 17 -6.89 -0.42 3.44
CA ARG A 17 -8.34 -0.50 3.57
C ARG A 17 -8.90 0.91 3.76
N GLY A 18 -9.58 1.40 2.73
CA GLY A 18 -10.20 2.74 2.78
C GLY A 18 -11.36 2.82 3.76
N ASP A 19 -12.00 1.69 4.06
CA ASP A 19 -13.10 1.61 5.03
C ASP A 19 -12.63 1.46 6.48
N ASP A 20 -11.32 1.50 6.71
CA ASP A 20 -10.72 1.55 8.04
C ASP A 20 -10.27 2.99 8.30
N GLU A 21 -10.93 3.69 9.22
CA GLU A 21 -10.65 5.10 9.49
C GLU A 21 -9.21 5.33 9.98
N GLU A 22 -8.66 4.45 10.79
CA GLU A 22 -7.27 4.58 11.24
C GLU A 22 -6.31 4.45 10.07
N ALA A 23 -6.52 3.44 9.22
CA ALA A 23 -5.67 3.23 8.04
C ALA A 23 -5.73 4.44 7.12
N LYS A 24 -6.92 4.95 6.85
CA LYS A 24 -7.12 6.11 6.00
C LYS A 24 -6.37 7.33 6.53
N GLU A 25 -6.51 7.62 7.81
CA GLU A 25 -5.85 8.76 8.45
C GLU A 25 -4.33 8.63 8.39
N LEU A 26 -3.80 7.46 8.75
CA LEU A 26 -2.35 7.24 8.76
C LEU A 26 -1.76 7.31 7.36
N VAL A 27 -2.45 6.76 6.36
CA VAL A 27 -2.00 6.82 4.96
C VAL A 27 -2.00 8.26 4.47
N GLU A 28 -3.06 9.03 4.74
CA GLU A 28 -3.13 10.43 4.32
C GLU A 28 -2.00 11.26 4.94
N ARG A 29 -1.68 11.04 6.20
CA ARG A 29 -0.54 11.69 6.86
C ARG A 29 0.77 11.33 6.18
N TYR A 30 0.95 10.07 5.87
CA TYR A 30 2.19 9.61 5.25
C TYR A 30 2.36 10.16 3.84
N VAL A 31 1.29 10.26 3.08
CA VAL A 31 1.32 10.89 1.75
C VAL A 31 1.78 12.34 1.84
N LYS A 32 1.26 13.10 2.81
CA LYS A 32 1.70 14.47 3.04
C LYS A 32 3.18 14.55 3.40
N PHE A 33 3.62 13.62 4.23
CA PHE A 33 5.03 13.52 4.63
C PHE A 33 5.94 13.25 3.41
N LEU A 34 5.55 12.33 2.54
CA LEU A 34 6.31 12.00 1.35
C LEU A 34 6.43 13.18 0.38
N LYS A 35 5.42 14.03 0.30
CA LYS A 35 5.48 15.22 -0.54
C LYS A 35 6.65 16.14 -0.16
N ASN A 36 7.03 16.18 1.11
CA ASN A 36 8.16 16.98 1.56
C ASN A 36 9.50 16.52 0.99
N TYR A 37 9.57 15.28 0.54
CA TYR A 37 10.76 14.71 -0.09
C TYR A 37 10.66 14.68 -1.61
N LYS A 38 9.63 15.32 -2.17
CA LYS A 38 9.37 15.34 -3.63
C LYS A 38 9.18 13.93 -4.21
N VAL A 39 8.72 13.00 -3.39
CA VAL A 39 8.41 11.64 -3.82
C VAL A 39 6.99 11.63 -4.38
N LYS A 40 6.83 11.12 -5.58
CA LYS A 40 5.49 10.94 -6.17
C LYS A 40 4.84 9.73 -5.49
N CYS A 41 3.66 9.94 -4.95
CA CYS A 41 2.94 8.91 -4.23
C CYS A 41 1.59 8.63 -4.89
N LYS A 42 1.24 7.36 -5.02
CA LYS A 42 -0.06 6.93 -5.48
C LYS A 42 -0.61 5.92 -4.48
N THR A 43 -1.86 6.10 -4.08
CA THR A 43 -2.49 5.18 -3.14
C THR A 43 -3.68 4.49 -3.78
N LEU A 44 -3.96 3.28 -3.33
CA LEU A 44 -5.12 2.52 -3.75
C LEU A 44 -5.85 2.01 -2.51
N GLY A 45 -7.02 2.59 -2.26
CA GLY A 45 -7.85 2.24 -1.11
C GLY A 45 -8.96 1.27 -1.50
N TYR A 46 -9.08 0.19 -0.74
CA TYR A 46 -10.12 -0.82 -0.96
C TYR A 46 -11.24 -0.65 0.06
N TYR A 47 -12.48 -0.58 -0.43
CA TYR A 47 -13.70 -0.60 0.38
C TYR A 47 -14.40 -1.94 0.18
N ASN A 48 -14.54 -2.71 1.24
CA ASN A 48 -15.26 -3.98 1.20
C ASN A 48 -16.78 -3.71 1.25
N ALA A 49 -17.27 -3.08 0.19
CA ALA A 49 -18.65 -2.66 0.04
C ALA A 49 -19.01 -2.66 -1.45
N ASP A 50 -20.29 -2.56 -1.77
CA ASP A 50 -20.73 -2.54 -3.16
C ASP A 50 -20.52 -1.16 -3.81
N GLU A 51 -20.50 -0.09 -3.00
CA GLU A 51 -20.33 1.27 -3.49
C GLU A 51 -19.42 2.07 -2.56
N LEU A 52 -18.74 3.07 -3.12
CA LEU A 52 -17.99 4.03 -2.32
C LEU A 52 -18.94 4.94 -1.56
N PRO A 53 -18.59 5.36 -0.33
CA PRO A 53 -19.33 6.43 0.35
C PRO A 53 -19.36 7.70 -0.51
N ARG A 54 -20.48 8.43 -0.45
CA ARG A 54 -20.67 9.64 -1.28
C ARG A 54 -19.60 10.71 -1.05
N TYR A 55 -19.04 10.76 0.15
CA TYR A 55 -18.01 11.75 0.50
C TYR A 55 -16.61 11.36 0.02
N VAL A 56 -16.45 10.17 -0.53
CA VAL A 56 -15.16 9.68 -1.03
C VAL A 56 -15.08 9.96 -2.51
N THR A 57 -14.13 10.80 -2.90
CA THR A 57 -13.90 11.13 -4.31
C THR A 57 -12.42 10.92 -4.65
N PRO A 58 -12.12 10.35 -5.82
CA PRO A 58 -10.73 10.22 -6.27
C PRO A 58 -10.04 11.57 -6.37
N LYS A 59 -8.75 11.59 -6.05
CA LYS A 59 -7.87 12.75 -6.17
C LYS A 59 -6.59 12.30 -6.87
N LEU A 60 -5.67 13.22 -7.08
CA LEU A 60 -4.43 12.93 -7.79
C LEU A 60 -3.65 11.75 -7.18
N GLU A 61 -3.51 11.71 -5.86
CA GLU A 61 -2.77 10.66 -5.17
C GLU A 61 -3.64 9.50 -4.67
N TYR A 62 -4.98 9.60 -4.81
CA TYR A 62 -5.91 8.66 -4.19
C TYR A 62 -6.88 8.09 -5.19
N ASP A 63 -6.73 6.80 -5.50
CA ASP A 63 -7.72 6.02 -6.22
C ASP A 63 -8.35 5.01 -5.27
N TYR A 64 -9.58 4.61 -5.59
CA TYR A 64 -10.36 3.70 -4.76
C TYR A 64 -11.02 2.64 -5.62
N PHE A 65 -11.30 1.51 -5.02
CA PHE A 65 -12.13 0.50 -5.66
C PHE A 65 -12.96 -0.22 -4.60
N VAL A 66 -14.01 -0.86 -5.06
CA VAL A 66 -14.96 -1.57 -4.22
C VAL A 66 -15.01 -3.05 -4.61
N LYS A 67 -15.70 -3.84 -3.81
CA LYS A 67 -15.77 -5.29 -3.97
C LYS A 67 -16.22 -5.72 -5.37
N LYS A 68 -17.24 -5.06 -5.94
CA LYS A 68 -17.76 -5.42 -7.26
C LYS A 68 -16.84 -5.03 -8.43
N ASP A 69 -15.84 -4.19 -8.18
CA ASP A 69 -14.85 -3.82 -9.21
C ASP A 69 -13.88 -4.95 -9.50
N LEU A 70 -13.92 -6.01 -8.69
CA LEU A 70 -13.05 -7.16 -8.84
C LEU A 70 -13.84 -8.31 -9.45
N ASN A 71 -13.36 -8.82 -10.57
CA ASN A 71 -13.92 -10.02 -11.16
C ASN A 71 -12.83 -11.09 -11.23
N TRP A 72 -12.73 -11.85 -10.16
CA TRP A 72 -11.71 -12.90 -10.03
C TRP A 72 -11.80 -13.94 -11.14
N LYS A 73 -13.04 -14.28 -11.56
CA LYS A 73 -13.27 -15.33 -12.55
C LYS A 73 -12.83 -14.89 -13.94
N LEU A 74 -13.11 -13.65 -14.30
CA LEU A 74 -12.82 -13.11 -15.62
C LEU A 74 -11.48 -12.38 -15.68
N LYS A 75 -10.82 -12.23 -14.53
CA LYS A 75 -9.55 -11.50 -14.40
C LYS A 75 -9.62 -10.07 -14.98
N THR A 76 -10.82 -9.50 -14.96
CA THR A 76 -11.06 -8.14 -15.44
C THR A 76 -10.99 -7.19 -14.26
N LEU A 77 -10.14 -6.19 -14.37
CA LEU A 77 -9.95 -5.17 -13.35
C LEU A 77 -10.35 -3.81 -13.93
N ILE A 78 -10.85 -2.92 -13.05
CA ILE A 78 -11.08 -1.55 -13.48
C ILE A 78 -9.75 -0.87 -13.79
N PRO A 79 -9.74 0.17 -14.66
CA PRO A 79 -8.49 0.83 -15.08
C PRO A 79 -7.63 1.33 -13.92
N GLU A 80 -8.22 1.85 -12.85
CA GLU A 80 -7.50 2.36 -11.69
C GLU A 80 -6.67 1.26 -11.01
N VAL A 81 -7.25 0.08 -10.86
CA VAL A 81 -6.57 -1.08 -10.26
C VAL A 81 -5.48 -1.59 -11.21
N GLU A 82 -5.81 -1.74 -12.49
CA GLU A 82 -4.87 -2.21 -13.50
C GLU A 82 -3.66 -1.28 -13.61
N ASN A 83 -3.89 0.03 -13.65
CA ASN A 83 -2.83 1.02 -13.73
C ASN A 83 -1.93 0.98 -12.51
N PHE A 84 -2.52 0.82 -11.32
CA PHE A 84 -1.73 0.71 -10.09
C PHE A 84 -0.83 -0.52 -10.12
N ILE A 85 -1.38 -1.67 -10.51
CA ILE A 85 -0.60 -2.92 -10.60
C ILE A 85 0.56 -2.78 -11.56
N GLN A 86 0.35 -2.13 -12.72
CA GLN A 86 1.36 -2.00 -13.75
C GLN A 86 2.36 -0.88 -13.49
N THR A 87 2.09 0.00 -12.55
CA THR A 87 3.03 1.07 -12.22
C THR A 87 4.27 0.51 -11.54
N PRO A 88 5.48 0.76 -12.09
CA PRO A 88 6.71 0.26 -11.49
C PRO A 88 7.15 1.17 -10.33
N PHE A 89 6.43 1.08 -9.22
CA PHE A 89 6.82 1.81 -8.02
C PHE A 89 8.20 1.35 -7.54
N ASP A 90 9.00 2.28 -7.06
CA ASP A 90 10.27 1.94 -6.42
C ASP A 90 10.01 1.20 -5.11
N ILE A 91 9.02 1.67 -4.36
CA ILE A 91 8.61 1.06 -3.10
C ILE A 91 7.09 0.90 -3.12
N LEU A 92 6.60 -0.28 -2.76
CA LEU A 92 5.18 -0.53 -2.51
C LEU A 92 5.01 -0.84 -1.03
N ILE A 93 4.19 -0.06 -0.36
CA ILE A 93 3.89 -0.24 1.06
C ILE A 93 2.52 -0.91 1.19
N ASP A 94 2.52 -2.11 1.78
CA ASP A 94 1.31 -2.83 2.13
C ASP A 94 1.02 -2.56 3.60
N THR A 95 -0.08 -1.85 3.86
CA THR A 95 -0.45 -1.47 5.22
C THR A 95 -1.32 -2.50 5.93
N THR A 96 -1.56 -3.67 5.32
CA THR A 96 -2.43 -4.66 5.95
C THR A 96 -1.76 -5.27 7.19
N VAL A 97 -2.50 -5.31 8.29
CA VAL A 97 -2.08 -5.95 9.55
C VAL A 97 -2.94 -7.16 9.87
N LYS A 98 -3.96 -7.41 9.06
CA LYS A 98 -4.84 -8.59 9.11
C LYS A 98 -4.89 -9.22 7.74
N GLU A 99 -5.28 -10.49 7.67
CA GLU A 99 -5.44 -11.16 6.38
C GLU A 99 -6.43 -10.41 5.48
N ASP A 100 -6.02 -10.12 4.26
CA ASP A 100 -6.84 -9.44 3.27
C ASP A 100 -6.44 -9.98 1.89
N GLU A 101 -7.27 -10.88 1.37
CA GLU A 101 -6.98 -11.55 0.10
C GLU A 101 -6.98 -10.58 -1.08
N VAL A 102 -7.82 -9.55 -1.01
CA VAL A 102 -7.93 -8.57 -2.10
C VAL A 102 -6.66 -7.74 -2.20
N LEU A 103 -6.23 -7.15 -1.09
CA LEU A 103 -5.01 -6.34 -1.08
C LEU A 103 -3.78 -7.20 -1.34
N ARG A 104 -3.76 -8.43 -0.83
CA ARG A 104 -2.66 -9.35 -1.10
C ARG A 104 -2.53 -9.67 -2.59
N PHE A 105 -3.65 -9.83 -3.29
CA PHE A 105 -3.64 -10.02 -4.74
C PHE A 105 -2.99 -8.82 -5.45
N ILE A 106 -3.36 -7.60 -5.07
CA ILE A 106 -2.80 -6.38 -5.65
C ILE A 106 -1.27 -6.35 -5.44
N VAL A 107 -0.82 -6.61 -4.21
CA VAL A 107 0.60 -6.62 -3.87
C VAL A 107 1.34 -7.67 -4.70
N ARG A 108 0.79 -8.88 -4.81
CA ARG A 108 1.40 -9.97 -5.56
C ARG A 108 1.57 -9.60 -7.04
N LYS A 109 0.55 -9.00 -7.64
CA LYS A 109 0.55 -8.66 -9.06
C LYS A 109 1.32 -7.38 -9.40
N SER A 110 1.58 -6.55 -8.43
CA SER A 110 2.26 -5.27 -8.63
C SER A 110 3.65 -5.45 -9.25
N GLN A 111 3.97 -4.56 -10.17
CA GLN A 111 5.29 -4.48 -10.83
C GLN A 111 6.31 -3.67 -10.03
N SER A 112 6.04 -3.46 -8.75
CA SER A 112 6.92 -2.68 -7.88
C SER A 112 8.25 -3.38 -7.62
N THR A 113 9.30 -2.58 -7.44
CA THR A 113 10.65 -3.10 -7.24
C THR A 113 10.87 -3.64 -5.83
N PHE A 114 10.42 -2.90 -4.81
CA PHE A 114 10.65 -3.26 -3.42
C PHE A 114 9.33 -3.20 -2.66
N LYS A 115 8.85 -4.35 -2.20
CA LYS A 115 7.55 -4.50 -1.53
C LYS A 115 7.76 -4.72 -0.04
N VAL A 116 7.13 -3.88 0.79
CA VAL A 116 7.30 -3.92 2.25
C VAL A 116 5.95 -3.98 2.97
N GLY A 117 5.92 -4.60 4.14
CA GLY A 117 4.69 -4.74 4.92
C GLY A 117 4.89 -5.51 6.21
N ALA A 118 3.80 -6.03 6.78
CA ALA A 118 3.82 -6.77 8.03
C ALA A 118 4.20 -8.24 7.82
N ALA A 119 4.99 -8.77 8.73
CA ALA A 119 5.29 -10.20 8.78
C ALA A 119 4.14 -10.97 9.43
N GLY A 120 4.18 -12.30 9.27
CA GLY A 120 3.27 -13.20 9.98
C GLY A 120 1.89 -13.36 9.38
N LEU A 121 1.60 -12.69 8.26
CA LEU A 121 0.37 -12.90 7.52
C LEU A 121 0.57 -14.02 6.50
N LYS A 122 -0.53 -14.65 6.10
CA LYS A 122 -0.52 -15.66 5.05
C LYS A 122 0.04 -15.06 3.77
N ASP A 123 0.90 -15.82 3.09
CA ASP A 123 1.56 -15.41 1.84
C ASP A 123 2.45 -14.16 1.96
N SER A 124 3.06 -13.97 3.14
CA SER A 124 4.03 -12.88 3.34
C SER A 124 5.26 -12.99 2.43
N SER A 125 5.41 -14.12 1.71
CA SER A 125 6.45 -14.30 0.70
C SER A 125 6.33 -13.32 -0.47
N ASP A 126 5.17 -12.67 -0.64
CA ASP A 126 4.99 -11.63 -1.66
C ASP A 126 5.73 -10.33 -1.30
N LEU A 127 6.19 -10.21 -0.05
CA LEU A 127 6.88 -9.04 0.43
C LEU A 127 8.38 -9.27 0.50
N ASP A 128 9.15 -8.26 0.14
CA ASP A 128 10.62 -8.32 0.14
C ASP A 128 11.20 -8.00 1.51
N PHE A 129 10.51 -7.16 2.27
CA PHE A 129 10.90 -6.80 3.64
C PHE A 129 9.66 -6.73 4.51
N THR A 130 9.73 -7.28 5.71
CA THR A 130 8.61 -7.30 6.64
C THR A 130 9.02 -6.85 8.03
N ILE A 131 8.05 -6.24 8.72
CA ILE A 131 8.19 -5.85 10.13
C ILE A 131 7.40 -6.84 10.99
N ASN A 132 8.05 -7.41 11.99
CA ASN A 132 7.37 -8.24 12.99
C ASN A 132 6.66 -7.36 14.00
N LEU A 133 5.34 -7.50 14.08
CA LEU A 133 4.54 -6.79 15.08
C LEU A 133 4.41 -7.65 16.33
N LYS A 134 4.56 -7.01 17.49
CA LYS A 134 4.34 -7.65 18.78
C LYS A 134 2.86 -7.68 19.08
N GLU A 135 2.47 -8.53 20.04
CA GLU A 135 1.09 -8.57 20.50
C GLU A 135 0.64 -7.16 20.94
N GLY A 136 -0.54 -6.76 20.49
CA GLY A 136 -1.08 -5.43 20.79
C GLY A 136 -0.61 -4.32 19.87
N GLU A 137 0.37 -4.58 19.01
CA GLU A 137 0.80 -3.61 18.00
C GLU A 137 -0.06 -3.73 16.74
N GLY A 138 -0.23 -2.62 16.05
CA GLY A 138 -1.06 -2.55 14.85
C GLY A 138 -0.45 -1.67 13.76
N LEU A 139 -1.31 -1.09 12.95
CA LEU A 139 -0.90 -0.32 11.77
C LEU A 139 0.03 0.85 12.11
N ARG A 140 -0.21 1.55 13.21
CA ARG A 140 0.63 2.67 13.62
C ARG A 140 2.08 2.23 13.82
N GLN A 141 2.28 1.11 14.50
CA GLN A 141 3.60 0.54 14.73
C GLN A 141 4.23 0.03 13.45
N LEU A 142 3.42 -0.57 12.57
CA LEU A 142 3.90 -1.02 11.27
C LEU A 142 4.44 0.16 10.46
N MET A 143 3.67 1.23 10.32
CA MET A 143 4.08 2.38 9.51
C MET A 143 5.31 3.06 10.09
N LYS A 144 5.39 3.16 11.42
CA LYS A 144 6.56 3.72 12.08
C LYS A 144 7.81 2.87 11.81
N GLY A 145 7.68 1.55 11.93
CA GLY A 145 8.79 0.63 11.68
C GLY A 145 9.27 0.66 10.24
N LEU A 146 8.33 0.67 9.29
CA LEU A 146 8.67 0.75 7.88
C LEU A 146 9.34 2.08 7.54
N ASP A 147 8.82 3.18 8.05
CA ASP A 147 9.40 4.50 7.79
C ASP A 147 10.82 4.59 8.34
N ASN A 148 11.05 4.12 9.56
CA ASN A 148 12.38 4.08 10.15
C ASN A 148 13.36 3.27 9.29
N TYR A 149 12.94 2.07 8.86
CA TYR A 149 13.77 1.21 8.03
C TYR A 149 14.07 1.87 6.67
N LEU A 150 13.05 2.42 6.03
CA LEU A 150 13.20 3.02 4.70
C LEU A 150 14.09 4.26 4.71
N HIS A 151 14.28 4.91 5.87
CA HIS A 151 15.20 6.02 6.02
C HIS A 151 16.63 5.58 6.32
N LEU A 152 16.83 4.34 6.78
CA LEU A 152 18.14 3.83 7.19
C LEU A 152 18.82 3.01 6.11
N ILE A 153 18.04 2.26 5.33
CA ILE A 153 18.58 1.33 4.36
C ILE A 153 19.24 2.05 3.20
N ASN A 154 20.39 1.53 2.75
CA ASN A 154 21.14 2.06 1.59
C ASN A 154 21.23 3.59 1.60
N LYS A 155 21.56 4.12 2.76
CA LYS A 155 21.68 5.56 2.95
C LYS A 155 22.98 6.05 2.32
N ASN A 156 22.84 6.89 1.31
CA ASN A 156 23.97 7.53 0.62
C ASN A 156 24.09 8.98 1.02
#